data_316f64b78abe937f92c2761c2e5272f0
#
_entry.id   316f64b78abe937f92c2761c2e5272f0
#
_cell.length_a   1.000
_cell.length_b   1.000
_cell.length_c   1.000
_cell.angle_alpha   90.00
_cell.angle_beta   90.00
_cell.angle_gamma   90.00
#
_symmetry.space_group_name_H-M   'P 1'
#
loop_
_entity.id
_entity.type
_entity.pdbx_description
1 polymer ?
#
loop_
_entity_poly.entity_id
_entity_poly.type
_entity_poly.pdbx_seq_one_letter_code
_entity_poly.pdbx_strand_id
1 'polypeptide(L)'
;EALGMTLPYCATAPAVSAKKLRIAKETGERIVQMVKENLKPSDILKMEAFENAIAVDMALGGSTNTILHLTAIAKEAGIPLELSIFDEISGKVPHLCNMIPSGPYAVEELDAAGGIPALMKEISPFLNLDTLTVTGKTVKENIKDAIVIDRNVIRPLKDPVHKEGGIAILKGNLAPKGAVVKTAAVPASMLKFRGKAKVFDSEEDAVKALREKTIHQGEVVVIRYEGPKGGPGMPEMLSPTAIIAGMGLSESVALVTDGRFSGATRGLCIGHVSPEAAEGGPIAVIRDGDIISIDIPRRTLNVELSEEEITKRLNAWKPIEPRIKKGYLARYSKMVQSAWTGAILKE
;
A
#
# COMPACT_ATOMS: atom_id res chain seq x y z
N GLU A 1 -8.33 11.09 -6.76
CA GLU A 1 -9.18 11.36 -7.94
C GLU A 1 -10.30 10.32 -8.03
N ALA A 2 -9.98 9.04 -8.02
CA ALA A 2 -10.96 7.96 -8.09
C ALA A 2 -11.92 7.91 -6.88
N LEU A 3 -11.50 8.40 -5.71
CA LEU A 3 -12.36 8.60 -4.54
C LEU A 3 -13.40 9.73 -4.74
N GLY A 4 -13.29 10.50 -5.83
CA GLY A 4 -14.17 11.63 -6.11
C GLY A 4 -13.83 12.93 -5.38
N MET A 5 -12.71 13.00 -4.65
CA MET A 5 -12.33 14.13 -3.79
C MET A 5 -11.40 15.15 -4.46
N THR A 6 -11.04 14.96 -5.73
CA THR A 6 -10.29 15.93 -6.54
C THR A 6 -10.93 16.09 -7.92
N LEU A 7 -10.60 17.19 -8.61
CA LEU A 7 -11.02 17.38 -10.00
C LEU A 7 -10.37 16.33 -10.92
N PRO A 8 -11.05 15.91 -12.00
CA PRO A 8 -10.49 15.00 -13.00
C PRO A 8 -9.15 15.51 -13.56
N TYR A 9 -8.26 14.57 -13.89
CA TYR A 9 -6.88 14.81 -14.37
C TYR A 9 -5.93 15.45 -13.36
N CYS A 10 -6.35 15.67 -12.12
CA CYS A 10 -5.50 16.28 -11.09
C CYS A 10 -4.37 15.34 -10.66
N ALA A 11 -4.63 14.04 -10.53
CA ALA A 11 -3.70 13.08 -9.96
C ALA A 11 -2.44 12.89 -10.80
N THR A 12 -2.56 12.90 -12.13
CA THR A 12 -1.45 12.60 -13.05
C THR A 12 -0.79 13.85 -13.64
N ALA A 13 -1.43 15.03 -13.56
CA ALA A 13 -0.86 16.26 -14.10
C ALA A 13 0.48 16.60 -13.44
N PRO A 14 1.60 16.69 -14.19
CA PRO A 14 2.92 17.02 -13.63
C PRO A 14 2.90 18.35 -12.90
N ALA A 15 3.60 18.42 -11.77
CA ALA A 15 3.65 19.61 -10.89
C ALA A 15 4.12 20.89 -11.63
N VAL A 16 4.98 20.73 -12.62
CA VAL A 16 5.58 21.83 -13.41
C VAL A 16 4.72 22.23 -14.63
N SER A 17 3.62 21.52 -14.90
CA SER A 17 2.79 21.77 -16.09
C SER A 17 1.80 22.90 -15.86
N ALA A 18 1.54 23.70 -16.92
CA ALA A 18 0.49 24.73 -16.91
C ALA A 18 -0.91 24.11 -16.68
N LYS A 19 -1.12 22.83 -17.04
CA LYS A 19 -2.32 22.05 -16.73
C LYS A 19 -2.55 22.00 -15.22
N LYS A 20 -1.50 21.70 -14.41
CA LYS A 20 -1.60 21.65 -12.95
C LYS A 20 -2.01 22.98 -12.33
N LEU A 21 -1.47 24.08 -12.85
CA LEU A 21 -1.82 25.43 -12.39
C LEU A 21 -3.28 25.79 -12.72
N ARG A 22 -3.77 25.41 -13.90
CA ARG A 22 -5.20 25.60 -14.27
C ARG A 22 -6.11 24.81 -13.34
N ILE A 23 -5.81 23.52 -13.11
CA ILE A 23 -6.59 22.68 -12.19
C ILE A 23 -6.58 23.25 -10.76
N ALA A 24 -5.44 23.78 -10.29
CA ALA A 24 -5.36 24.42 -8.99
C ALA A 24 -6.30 25.64 -8.88
N LYS A 25 -6.34 26.49 -9.92
CA LYS A 25 -7.29 27.62 -10.00
C LYS A 25 -8.74 27.14 -10.01
N GLU A 26 -9.07 26.17 -10.86
CA GLU A 26 -10.41 25.57 -10.97
C GLU A 26 -10.83 24.94 -9.63
N THR A 27 -9.90 24.33 -8.89
CA THR A 27 -10.16 23.77 -7.56
C THR A 27 -10.59 24.86 -6.58
N GLY A 28 -9.93 26.05 -6.62
CA GLY A 28 -10.31 27.19 -5.79
C GLY A 28 -11.69 27.74 -6.13
N GLU A 29 -12.03 27.79 -7.42
CA GLU A 29 -13.37 28.20 -7.87
C GLU A 29 -14.42 27.16 -7.47
N ARG A 30 -14.11 25.87 -7.65
CA ARG A 30 -15.04 24.78 -7.33
C ARG A 30 -15.37 24.68 -5.84
N ILE A 31 -14.40 24.85 -4.94
CA ILE A 31 -14.68 24.77 -3.50
C ILE A 31 -15.69 25.86 -3.06
N VAL A 32 -15.62 27.05 -3.65
CA VAL A 32 -16.59 28.13 -3.39
C VAL A 32 -18.00 27.72 -3.83
N GLN A 33 -18.11 27.05 -4.98
CA GLN A 33 -19.42 26.55 -5.45
C GLN A 33 -19.94 25.42 -4.56
N MET A 34 -19.08 24.48 -4.15
CA MET A 34 -19.46 23.40 -3.21
C MET A 34 -20.05 23.94 -1.92
N VAL A 35 -19.46 25.04 -1.38
CA VAL A 35 -20.01 25.69 -0.19
C VAL A 35 -21.41 26.24 -0.44
N LYS A 36 -21.65 26.90 -1.61
CA LYS A 36 -22.97 27.42 -1.98
C LYS A 36 -23.99 26.32 -2.22
N GLU A 37 -23.57 25.20 -2.79
CA GLU A 37 -24.38 24.02 -3.06
C GLU A 37 -24.59 23.15 -1.79
N ASN A 38 -23.89 23.47 -0.69
CA ASN A 38 -23.82 22.65 0.53
C ASN A 38 -23.37 21.21 0.28
N LEU A 39 -22.50 21.01 -0.75
CA LEU A 39 -21.92 19.70 -1.05
C LEU A 39 -20.76 19.41 -0.09
N LYS A 40 -20.91 18.39 0.74
CA LYS A 40 -19.98 18.04 1.81
C LYS A 40 -19.15 16.81 1.47
N PRO A 41 -17.95 16.63 2.07
CA PRO A 41 -17.19 15.39 1.96
C PRO A 41 -18.00 14.13 2.31
N SER A 42 -18.88 14.22 3.33
CA SER A 42 -19.77 13.13 3.73
C SER A 42 -20.81 12.72 2.68
N ASP A 43 -21.09 13.58 1.69
CA ASP A 43 -21.99 13.23 0.58
C ASP A 43 -21.25 12.40 -0.48
N ILE A 44 -19.94 12.57 -0.58
CA ILE A 44 -19.07 11.91 -1.56
C ILE A 44 -18.44 10.63 -0.97
N LEU A 45 -17.91 10.71 0.26
CA LEU A 45 -17.24 9.60 0.94
C LEU A 45 -18.28 8.55 1.37
N LYS A 46 -18.55 7.61 0.47
CA LYS A 46 -19.38 6.43 0.70
C LYS A 46 -18.56 5.18 0.39
N MET A 47 -18.98 4.01 0.81
CA MET A 47 -18.26 2.75 0.57
C MET A 47 -17.92 2.58 -0.90
N GLU A 48 -18.86 2.86 -1.79
CA GLU A 48 -18.73 2.75 -3.24
C GLU A 48 -17.62 3.65 -3.81
N ALA A 49 -17.40 4.81 -3.22
CA ALA A 49 -16.30 5.70 -3.61
C ALA A 49 -14.93 5.12 -3.20
N PHE A 50 -14.85 4.46 -2.04
CA PHE A 50 -13.63 3.75 -1.62
C PHE A 50 -13.38 2.52 -2.50
N GLU A 51 -14.40 1.76 -2.85
CA GLU A 51 -14.28 0.63 -3.79
C GLU A 51 -13.75 1.10 -5.16
N ASN A 52 -14.22 2.24 -5.68
CA ASN A 52 -13.69 2.86 -6.89
C ASN A 52 -12.20 3.22 -6.75
N ALA A 53 -11.81 3.84 -5.63
CA ALA A 53 -10.42 4.20 -5.38
C ALA A 53 -9.52 2.95 -5.30
N ILE A 54 -9.98 1.90 -4.65
CA ILE A 54 -9.28 0.61 -4.56
C ILE A 54 -9.17 -0.02 -5.96
N ALA A 55 -10.24 -0.04 -6.74
CA ALA A 55 -10.24 -0.60 -8.09
C ALA A 55 -9.20 0.09 -9.00
N VAL A 56 -9.10 1.41 -8.93
CA VAL A 56 -8.09 2.18 -9.67
C VAL A 56 -6.69 1.87 -9.18
N ASP A 57 -6.46 1.78 -7.87
CA ASP A 57 -5.15 1.42 -7.29
C ASP A 57 -4.70 0.02 -7.77
N MET A 58 -5.63 -0.95 -7.81
CA MET A 58 -5.37 -2.30 -8.31
C MET A 58 -5.02 -2.32 -9.80
N ALA A 59 -5.79 -1.59 -10.62
CA ALA A 59 -5.58 -1.50 -12.07
C ALA A 59 -4.30 -0.73 -12.43
N LEU A 60 -3.90 0.22 -11.61
CA LEU A 60 -2.70 1.03 -11.79
C LEU A 60 -1.41 0.27 -11.38
N GLY A 61 -1.52 -0.82 -10.62
CA GLY A 61 -0.38 -1.42 -9.93
C GLY A 61 0.21 -0.45 -8.90
N GLY A 62 -0.66 0.22 -8.17
CA GLY A 62 -0.39 1.41 -7.37
C GLY A 62 0.53 1.22 -6.17
N SER A 63 0.23 1.86 -5.06
CA SER A 63 1.10 1.89 -3.88
C SER A 63 0.46 1.18 -2.69
N THR A 64 1.25 0.39 -1.96
CA THR A 64 0.84 -0.19 -0.68
C THR A 64 0.45 0.89 0.36
N ASN A 65 0.96 2.11 0.21
CA ASN A 65 0.56 3.24 1.04
C ASN A 65 -0.93 3.59 0.91
N THR A 66 -1.53 3.33 -0.25
CA THR A 66 -2.97 3.54 -0.49
C THR A 66 -3.82 2.74 0.49
N ILE A 67 -3.42 1.51 0.83
CA ILE A 67 -4.10 0.67 1.81
C ILE A 67 -4.20 1.38 3.17
N LEU A 68 -3.07 1.91 3.65
CA LEU A 68 -3.03 2.64 4.92
C LEU A 68 -3.88 3.91 4.87
N HIS A 69 -3.71 4.71 3.82
CA HIS A 69 -4.36 6.03 3.71
C HIS A 69 -5.87 5.92 3.47
N LEU A 70 -6.34 5.03 2.60
CA LEU A 70 -7.79 4.83 2.39
C LEU A 70 -8.46 4.29 3.65
N THR A 71 -7.83 3.35 4.35
CA THR A 71 -8.34 2.84 5.63
C THR A 71 -8.44 3.96 6.67
N ALA A 72 -7.42 4.84 6.76
CA ALA A 72 -7.44 6.00 7.65
C ALA A 72 -8.60 6.97 7.32
N ILE A 73 -8.74 7.35 6.04
CA ILE A 73 -9.81 8.26 5.59
C ILE A 73 -11.19 7.65 5.83
N ALA A 74 -11.37 6.37 5.51
CA ALA A 74 -12.63 5.66 5.73
C ALA A 74 -13.01 5.64 7.23
N LYS A 75 -12.03 5.34 8.09
CA LYS A 75 -12.24 5.31 9.54
C LYS A 75 -12.66 6.66 10.08
N GLU A 76 -11.99 7.76 9.70
CA GLU A 76 -12.36 9.14 10.06
C GLU A 76 -13.73 9.55 9.49
N ALA A 77 -14.11 9.00 8.33
CA ALA A 77 -15.42 9.21 7.72
C ALA A 77 -16.53 8.31 8.32
N GLY A 78 -16.22 7.44 9.28
CA GLY A 78 -17.16 6.48 9.86
C GLY A 78 -17.55 5.34 8.94
N ILE A 79 -16.74 5.01 7.93
CA ILE A 79 -16.99 3.95 6.94
C ILE A 79 -16.21 2.68 7.33
N PRO A 80 -16.88 1.52 7.45
CA PRO A 80 -16.28 0.27 7.90
C PRO A 80 -15.49 -0.42 6.76
N LEU A 81 -14.39 0.19 6.32
CA LEU A 81 -13.52 -0.36 5.28
C LEU A 81 -12.54 -1.37 5.88
N GLU A 82 -12.74 -2.64 5.57
CA GLU A 82 -11.87 -3.73 6.00
C GLU A 82 -10.81 -4.08 4.97
N LEU A 83 -9.66 -4.62 5.42
CA LEU A 83 -8.58 -5.04 4.52
C LEU A 83 -8.99 -6.14 3.52
N SER A 84 -9.98 -6.98 3.87
CA SER A 84 -10.52 -8.02 2.98
C SER A 84 -11.07 -7.44 1.67
N ILE A 85 -11.66 -6.24 1.71
CA ILE A 85 -12.23 -5.56 0.54
C ILE A 85 -11.15 -5.26 -0.50
N PHE A 86 -9.94 -4.88 -0.05
CA PHE A 86 -8.82 -4.65 -0.96
C PHE A 86 -8.42 -5.93 -1.71
N ASP A 87 -8.38 -7.07 -1.03
CA ASP A 87 -8.02 -8.35 -1.66
C ASP A 87 -9.12 -8.86 -2.58
N GLU A 88 -10.39 -8.70 -2.19
CA GLU A 88 -11.55 -9.05 -3.02
C GLU A 88 -11.58 -8.25 -4.33
N ILE A 89 -11.33 -6.94 -4.28
CA ILE A 89 -11.27 -6.08 -5.45
C ILE A 89 -10.03 -6.42 -6.29
N SER A 90 -8.89 -6.67 -5.65
CA SER A 90 -7.67 -7.11 -6.33
C SER A 90 -7.87 -8.40 -7.12
N GLY A 91 -8.63 -9.36 -6.59
CA GLY A 91 -8.96 -10.60 -7.30
C GLY A 91 -9.86 -10.43 -8.53
N LYS A 92 -10.55 -9.28 -8.65
CA LYS A 92 -11.51 -9.00 -9.74
C LYS A 92 -10.96 -8.03 -10.77
N VAL A 93 -10.22 -7.02 -10.34
CA VAL A 93 -9.74 -5.91 -11.20
C VAL A 93 -8.34 -6.23 -11.71
N PRO A 94 -8.13 -6.37 -13.02
CA PRO A 94 -6.83 -6.67 -13.57
C PRO A 94 -5.88 -5.47 -13.51
N HIS A 95 -4.58 -5.74 -13.37
CA HIS A 95 -3.51 -4.74 -13.47
C HIS A 95 -3.30 -4.35 -14.95
N LEU A 96 -3.52 -3.08 -15.27
CA LEU A 96 -3.48 -2.58 -16.66
C LEU A 96 -2.30 -1.66 -16.97
N CYS A 97 -1.71 -1.00 -15.94
CA CYS A 97 -0.69 0.04 -16.15
C CYS A 97 0.66 -0.40 -15.58
N ASN A 98 1.62 -0.72 -16.45
CA ASN A 98 2.95 -1.17 -16.00
C ASN A 98 3.86 0.00 -15.65
N MET A 99 3.57 0.64 -14.51
CA MET A 99 4.22 1.88 -14.06
C MET A 99 5.55 1.61 -13.34
N ILE A 100 6.47 2.58 -13.40
CA ILE A 100 7.67 2.59 -12.56
C ILE A 100 7.27 2.48 -11.07
N PRO A 101 7.97 1.65 -10.26
CA PRO A 101 9.22 0.93 -10.55
C PRO A 101 9.04 -0.46 -11.16
N SER A 102 7.83 -0.98 -11.25
CA SER A 102 7.55 -2.34 -11.74
C SER A 102 7.70 -2.46 -13.25
N GLY A 103 7.41 -1.39 -13.97
CA GLY A 103 7.45 -1.31 -15.42
C GLY A 103 8.20 -0.08 -15.95
N PRO A 104 8.08 0.20 -17.25
CA PRO A 104 8.87 1.24 -17.90
C PRO A 104 8.23 2.64 -17.86
N TYR A 105 6.93 2.76 -17.57
CA TYR A 105 6.20 4.01 -17.76
C TYR A 105 6.17 4.89 -16.52
N ALA A 106 6.42 6.19 -16.68
CA ALA A 106 6.30 7.21 -15.65
C ALA A 106 4.86 7.78 -15.58
N VAL A 107 4.55 8.56 -14.53
CA VAL A 107 3.22 9.17 -14.35
C VAL A 107 2.90 10.20 -15.44
N GLU A 108 3.92 10.87 -16.00
CA GLU A 108 3.77 11.79 -17.14
C GLU A 108 3.25 11.07 -18.39
N GLU A 109 3.71 9.83 -18.64
CA GLU A 109 3.21 9.01 -19.76
C GLU A 109 1.78 8.55 -19.50
N LEU A 110 1.42 8.26 -18.25
CA LEU A 110 0.04 7.98 -17.88
C LEU A 110 -0.87 9.20 -18.10
N ASP A 111 -0.42 10.42 -17.75
CA ASP A 111 -1.16 11.65 -18.03
C ASP A 111 -1.37 11.84 -19.53
N ALA A 112 -0.33 11.65 -20.32
CA ALA A 112 -0.39 11.73 -21.80
C ALA A 112 -1.27 10.64 -22.41
N ALA A 113 -1.34 9.46 -21.81
CA ALA A 113 -2.19 8.35 -22.24
C ALA A 113 -3.69 8.54 -21.93
N GLY A 114 -4.05 9.61 -21.21
CA GLY A 114 -5.43 9.95 -20.84
C GLY A 114 -5.70 10.00 -19.35
N GLY A 115 -4.69 9.73 -18.52
CA GLY A 115 -4.73 9.86 -17.06
C GLY A 115 -5.69 8.92 -16.36
N ILE A 116 -6.02 9.25 -15.12
CA ILE A 116 -6.96 8.46 -14.31
C ILE A 116 -8.35 8.37 -14.93
N PRO A 117 -8.94 9.43 -15.54
CA PRO A 117 -10.23 9.29 -16.17
C PRO A 117 -10.27 8.26 -17.31
N ALA A 118 -9.20 8.15 -18.10
CA ALA A 118 -9.11 7.13 -19.16
C ALA A 118 -8.96 5.71 -18.58
N LEU A 119 -8.17 5.53 -17.53
CA LEU A 119 -8.08 4.27 -16.81
C LEU A 119 -9.43 3.88 -16.20
N MET A 120 -10.12 4.81 -15.52
CA MET A 120 -11.46 4.59 -14.96
C MET A 120 -12.48 4.23 -16.07
N LYS A 121 -12.36 4.85 -17.25
CA LYS A 121 -13.21 4.49 -18.39
C LYS A 121 -12.97 3.06 -18.85
N GLU A 122 -11.71 2.62 -18.91
CA GLU A 122 -11.36 1.25 -19.30
C GLU A 122 -11.88 0.22 -18.29
N ILE A 123 -11.71 0.48 -16.99
CA ILE A 123 -12.16 -0.43 -15.91
C ILE A 123 -13.61 -0.14 -15.46
N SER A 124 -14.39 0.62 -16.22
CA SER A 124 -15.76 1.00 -15.85
C SER A 124 -16.69 -0.16 -15.46
N PRO A 125 -16.55 -1.41 -16.00
CA PRO A 125 -17.34 -2.54 -15.54
C PRO A 125 -17.12 -2.95 -14.06
N PHE A 126 -16.03 -2.47 -13.43
CA PHE A 126 -15.67 -2.75 -12.04
C PHE A 126 -15.92 -1.55 -11.11
N LEU A 127 -16.50 -0.45 -11.63
CA LEU A 127 -16.70 0.78 -10.86
C LEU A 127 -18.17 1.02 -10.52
N ASN A 128 -18.38 1.65 -9.38
CA ASN A 128 -19.66 2.24 -8.98
C ASN A 128 -19.83 3.60 -9.65
N LEU A 129 -20.41 3.61 -10.83
CA LEU A 129 -20.42 4.77 -11.74
C LEU A 129 -21.32 5.93 -11.29
N ASP A 130 -22.29 5.66 -10.44
CA ASP A 130 -23.28 6.66 -9.97
C ASP A 130 -22.82 7.41 -8.71
N THR A 131 -21.59 7.15 -8.22
CA THR A 131 -21.03 7.85 -7.07
C THR A 131 -20.78 9.33 -7.38
N LEU A 132 -21.18 10.19 -6.44
CA LEU A 132 -21.01 11.64 -6.51
C LEU A 132 -19.55 12.04 -6.30
N THR A 133 -19.12 13.14 -6.92
CA THR A 133 -17.77 13.67 -6.79
C THR A 133 -17.77 15.17 -6.49
N VAL A 134 -16.59 15.74 -6.17
CA VAL A 134 -16.43 17.19 -5.94
C VAL A 134 -16.87 18.07 -7.12
N THR A 135 -16.97 17.52 -8.33
CA THR A 135 -17.49 18.28 -9.49
C THR A 135 -18.99 18.54 -9.41
N GLY A 136 -19.71 17.91 -8.48
CA GLY A 136 -21.17 17.90 -8.43
C GLY A 136 -21.81 16.93 -9.44
N LYS A 137 -20.98 16.15 -10.14
CA LYS A 137 -21.38 15.14 -11.12
C LYS A 137 -20.99 13.75 -10.62
N THR A 138 -21.59 12.73 -11.22
CA THR A 138 -21.23 11.34 -10.99
C THR A 138 -19.89 10.98 -11.64
N VAL A 139 -19.30 9.87 -11.20
CA VAL A 139 -18.13 9.26 -11.86
C VAL A 139 -18.42 9.01 -13.34
N LYS A 140 -19.59 8.45 -13.67
CA LYS A 140 -20.04 8.19 -15.05
C LYS A 140 -19.97 9.44 -15.93
N GLU A 141 -20.48 10.56 -15.44
CA GLU A 141 -20.49 11.83 -16.15
C GLU A 141 -19.07 12.40 -16.32
N ASN A 142 -18.21 12.26 -15.29
CA ASN A 142 -16.85 12.77 -15.35
C ASN A 142 -15.97 12.01 -16.36
N ILE A 143 -16.20 10.70 -16.53
CA ILE A 143 -15.37 9.86 -17.42
C ILE A 143 -15.99 9.62 -18.80
N LYS A 144 -17.19 10.16 -19.08
CA LYS A 144 -17.94 9.85 -20.32
C LYS A 144 -17.15 10.11 -21.60
N ASP A 145 -16.41 11.22 -21.63
CA ASP A 145 -15.63 11.68 -22.78
C ASP A 145 -14.14 11.29 -22.69
N ALA A 146 -13.75 10.55 -21.62
CA ALA A 146 -12.38 10.09 -21.47
C ALA A 146 -12.04 9.02 -22.52
N ILE A 147 -10.84 9.11 -23.06
CA ILE A 147 -10.31 8.16 -24.05
C ILE A 147 -8.92 7.70 -23.67
N VAL A 148 -8.60 6.44 -23.94
CA VAL A 148 -7.24 5.93 -23.84
C VAL A 148 -6.50 6.28 -25.13
N ILE A 149 -5.48 7.13 -25.01
CA ILE A 149 -4.68 7.64 -26.14
C ILE A 149 -3.55 6.64 -26.46
N ASP A 150 -2.90 6.07 -25.44
CA ASP A 150 -1.83 5.08 -25.60
C ASP A 150 -2.18 3.76 -24.90
N ARG A 151 -2.38 2.72 -25.70
CA ARG A 151 -2.70 1.35 -25.26
C ARG A 151 -1.49 0.55 -24.74
N ASN A 152 -0.28 1.06 -24.88
CA ASN A 152 0.88 0.46 -24.25
C ASN A 152 0.96 0.86 -22.77
N VAL A 153 0.53 2.07 -22.44
CA VAL A 153 0.52 2.61 -21.05
C VAL A 153 -0.72 2.15 -20.31
N ILE A 154 -1.92 2.31 -20.91
CA ILE A 154 -3.20 1.82 -20.35
C ILE A 154 -3.66 0.67 -21.23
N ARG A 155 -3.33 -0.57 -20.81
CA ARG A 155 -3.69 -1.77 -21.57
C ARG A 155 -5.19 -2.04 -21.52
N PRO A 156 -5.74 -2.68 -22.56
CA PRO A 156 -7.16 -3.06 -22.55
C PRO A 156 -7.43 -4.21 -21.59
N LEU A 157 -8.67 -4.27 -21.06
CA LEU A 157 -9.11 -5.36 -20.17
C LEU A 157 -8.88 -6.76 -20.74
N LYS A 158 -8.95 -6.94 -22.06
CA LYS A 158 -8.72 -8.23 -22.74
C LYS A 158 -7.24 -8.66 -22.80
N ASP A 159 -6.31 -7.72 -22.54
CA ASP A 159 -4.87 -7.98 -22.58
C ASP A 159 -4.16 -7.22 -21.44
N PRO A 160 -4.43 -7.58 -20.17
CA PRO A 160 -3.86 -6.91 -19.00
C PRO A 160 -2.39 -7.26 -18.81
N VAL A 161 -1.67 -6.46 -18.00
CA VAL A 161 -0.31 -6.79 -17.51
C VAL A 161 -0.38 -8.03 -16.62
N HIS A 162 -1.33 -8.04 -15.68
CA HIS A 162 -1.64 -9.20 -14.84
C HIS A 162 -3.17 -9.36 -14.74
N LYS A 163 -3.63 -10.60 -14.57
CA LYS A 163 -5.07 -10.92 -14.49
C LYS A 163 -5.71 -10.43 -13.19
N GLU A 164 -4.93 -10.28 -12.14
CA GLU A 164 -5.33 -9.75 -10.83
C GLU A 164 -4.67 -8.38 -10.60
N GLY A 165 -5.13 -7.66 -9.60
CA GLY A 165 -4.63 -6.35 -9.21
C GLY A 165 -3.18 -6.37 -8.74
N GLY A 166 -2.55 -5.20 -8.75
CA GLY A 166 -1.13 -5.04 -8.44
C GLY A 166 -0.77 -5.08 -6.96
N ILE A 167 -1.74 -5.29 -6.05
CA ILE A 167 -1.53 -5.37 -4.60
C ILE A 167 -2.32 -6.55 -4.03
N ALA A 168 -1.78 -7.21 -3.01
CA ALA A 168 -2.46 -8.28 -2.28
C ALA A 168 -2.33 -8.12 -0.77
N ILE A 169 -3.34 -8.63 -0.05
CA ILE A 169 -3.34 -8.76 1.41
C ILE A 169 -2.96 -10.19 1.77
N LEU A 170 -1.91 -10.34 2.57
CA LEU A 170 -1.48 -11.64 3.08
C LEU A 170 -1.94 -11.82 4.53
N LYS A 171 -2.33 -13.04 4.89
CA LYS A 171 -2.69 -13.43 6.26
C LYS A 171 -1.97 -14.71 6.66
N GLY A 172 -1.85 -14.97 7.96
CA GLY A 172 -1.24 -16.17 8.49
C GLY A 172 -0.83 -16.00 9.93
N ASN A 173 -0.12 -16.98 10.47
CA ASN A 173 0.31 -16.93 11.86
C ASN A 173 1.34 -15.83 12.14
N LEU A 174 2.05 -15.34 11.11
CA LEU A 174 2.95 -14.17 11.23
C LEU A 174 2.22 -12.84 11.10
N ALA A 175 1.11 -12.81 10.36
CA ALA A 175 0.30 -11.61 10.11
C ALA A 175 -1.21 -11.88 10.31
N PRO A 176 -1.68 -12.16 11.54
CA PRO A 176 -3.06 -12.55 11.77
C PRO A 176 -4.08 -11.43 11.48
N LYS A 177 -3.65 -10.18 11.50
CA LYS A 177 -4.47 -9.01 11.12
C LYS A 177 -4.18 -8.50 9.71
N GLY A 178 -3.26 -9.15 9.00
CA GLY A 178 -2.90 -8.85 7.62
C GLY A 178 -1.52 -8.22 7.45
N ALA A 179 -1.03 -8.31 6.24
CA ALA A 179 0.16 -7.65 5.72
C ALA A 179 -0.09 -7.31 4.25
N VAL A 180 0.69 -6.39 3.69
CA VAL A 180 0.47 -5.86 2.34
C VAL A 180 1.69 -6.12 1.47
N VAL A 181 1.47 -6.57 0.24
CA VAL A 181 2.51 -6.76 -0.76
C VAL A 181 2.10 -6.15 -2.10
N LYS A 182 3.03 -5.43 -2.76
CA LYS A 182 2.86 -4.95 -4.13
C LYS A 182 3.21 -6.08 -5.11
N THR A 183 2.21 -6.87 -5.49
CA THR A 183 2.38 -8.03 -6.38
C THR A 183 2.92 -7.64 -7.75
N ALA A 184 2.55 -6.45 -8.24
CA ALA A 184 3.07 -5.90 -9.50
C ALA A 184 4.60 -5.73 -9.52
N ALA A 185 5.26 -5.64 -8.36
CA ALA A 185 6.71 -5.46 -8.23
C ALA A 185 7.46 -6.76 -7.88
N VAL A 186 6.74 -7.87 -7.68
CA VAL A 186 7.31 -9.16 -7.28
C VAL A 186 7.65 -9.99 -8.51
N PRO A 187 8.91 -10.43 -8.70
CA PRO A 187 9.27 -11.35 -9.76
C PRO A 187 8.48 -12.67 -9.66
N ALA A 188 8.13 -13.26 -10.81
CA ALA A 188 7.36 -14.51 -10.84
C ALA A 188 8.02 -15.66 -10.05
N SER A 189 9.36 -15.70 -10.03
CA SER A 189 10.17 -16.65 -9.26
C SER A 189 9.99 -16.51 -7.73
N MET A 190 9.55 -15.33 -7.26
CA MET A 190 9.42 -14.98 -5.83
C MET A 190 7.97 -15.01 -5.32
N LEU A 191 6.98 -15.35 -6.17
CA LEU A 191 5.57 -15.43 -5.74
C LEU A 191 5.33 -16.49 -4.66
N LYS A 192 6.21 -17.49 -4.59
CA LYS A 192 6.30 -18.44 -3.49
C LYS A 192 7.73 -18.45 -3.00
N PHE A 193 7.92 -18.14 -1.75
CA PHE A 193 9.24 -18.04 -1.16
C PHE A 193 9.28 -18.68 0.23
N ARG A 194 10.38 -19.33 0.52
CA ARG A 194 10.62 -19.94 1.82
C ARG A 194 12.09 -19.70 2.19
N GLY A 195 12.33 -19.05 3.32
CA GLY A 195 13.68 -18.68 3.72
C GLY A 195 13.88 -18.57 5.22
N LYS A 196 15.14 -18.54 5.64
CA LYS A 196 15.53 -18.30 7.03
C LYS A 196 15.40 -16.81 7.35
N ALA A 197 14.78 -16.50 8.46
CA ALA A 197 14.70 -15.14 8.98
C ALA A 197 16.09 -14.63 9.39
N LYS A 198 16.37 -13.38 9.03
CA LYS A 198 17.45 -12.55 9.54
C LYS A 198 16.80 -11.31 10.14
N VAL A 199 16.83 -11.18 11.47
CA VAL A 199 15.96 -10.28 12.23
C VAL A 199 16.70 -9.04 12.68
N PHE A 200 16.07 -7.87 12.50
CA PHE A 200 16.59 -6.57 12.90
C PHE A 200 15.51 -5.78 13.63
N ASP A 201 15.90 -5.09 14.69
CA ASP A 201 15.00 -4.28 15.50
C ASP A 201 14.94 -2.80 15.04
N SER A 202 15.57 -2.48 13.91
CA SER A 202 15.54 -1.17 13.27
C SER A 202 15.91 -1.23 11.79
N GLU A 203 15.50 -0.21 11.02
CA GLU A 203 15.98 -0.01 9.64
C GLU A 203 17.51 0.15 9.61
N GLU A 204 18.08 0.91 10.56
CA GLU A 204 19.51 1.21 10.64
C GLU A 204 20.34 -0.05 10.78
N ASP A 205 19.93 -0.99 11.64
CA ASP A 205 20.65 -2.26 11.85
C ASP A 205 20.58 -3.15 10.59
N ALA A 206 19.42 -3.19 9.92
CA ALA A 206 19.25 -3.89 8.66
C ALA A 206 20.13 -3.30 7.55
N VAL A 207 20.16 -1.97 7.43
CA VAL A 207 20.99 -1.25 6.46
C VAL A 207 22.49 -1.51 6.73
N LYS A 208 22.90 -1.53 7.99
CA LYS A 208 24.28 -1.85 8.38
C LYS A 208 24.64 -3.27 7.94
N ALA A 209 23.81 -4.27 8.25
CA ALA A 209 24.03 -5.66 7.87
C ALA A 209 24.09 -5.86 6.35
N LEU A 210 23.22 -5.14 5.58
CA LEU A 210 23.25 -5.15 4.12
C LEU A 210 24.55 -4.57 3.56
N ARG A 211 25.04 -3.44 4.09
CA ARG A 211 26.32 -2.83 3.70
C ARG A 211 27.52 -3.72 4.02
N GLU A 212 27.48 -4.42 5.15
CA GLU A 212 28.47 -5.41 5.57
C GLU A 212 28.37 -6.73 4.79
N LYS A 213 27.36 -6.86 3.89
CA LYS A 213 27.11 -8.05 3.05
C LYS A 213 26.90 -9.34 3.87
N THR A 214 26.27 -9.21 5.04
CA THR A 214 25.95 -10.36 5.92
C THR A 214 24.59 -10.99 5.61
N ILE A 215 23.86 -10.44 4.62
CA ILE A 215 22.61 -10.98 4.09
C ILE A 215 22.90 -11.82 2.86
N HIS A 216 22.36 -13.03 2.81
CA HIS A 216 22.62 -14.02 1.77
C HIS A 216 21.35 -14.39 0.97
N GLN A 217 21.53 -14.95 -0.20
CA GLN A 217 20.44 -15.50 -1.01
C GLN A 217 19.65 -16.54 -0.20
N GLY A 218 18.33 -16.52 -0.36
CA GLY A 218 17.42 -17.44 0.32
C GLY A 218 17.00 -16.97 1.72
N GLU A 219 17.45 -15.80 2.17
CA GLU A 219 17.05 -15.25 3.48
C GLU A 219 15.82 -14.35 3.39
N VAL A 220 15.10 -14.24 4.50
CA VAL A 220 14.03 -13.28 4.75
C VAL A 220 14.53 -12.25 5.75
N VAL A 221 14.77 -11.04 5.30
CA VAL A 221 15.12 -9.92 6.17
C VAL A 221 13.86 -9.44 6.89
N VAL A 222 13.82 -9.57 8.21
CA VAL A 222 12.72 -9.12 9.06
C VAL A 222 13.13 -7.84 9.77
N ILE A 223 12.45 -6.74 9.46
CA ILE A 223 12.68 -5.44 10.12
C ILE A 223 11.44 -5.14 10.96
N ARG A 224 11.60 -5.04 12.27
CA ARG A 224 10.51 -4.86 13.21
C ARG A 224 10.66 -3.62 14.07
N TYR A 225 9.59 -3.23 14.76
CA TYR A 225 9.49 -1.97 15.51
C TYR A 225 9.55 -0.71 14.63
N GLU A 226 9.13 -0.83 13.37
CA GLU A 226 8.98 0.26 12.41
C GLU A 226 7.50 0.56 12.08
N GLY A 227 6.58 -0.13 12.77
CA GLY A 227 5.15 0.14 12.69
C GLY A 227 4.75 1.45 13.36
N PRO A 228 3.44 1.79 13.36
CA PRO A 228 2.93 3.07 13.88
C PRO A 228 3.39 3.43 15.29
N LYS A 229 3.50 2.45 16.20
CA LYS A 229 3.96 2.65 17.58
C LYS A 229 5.46 2.52 17.73
N GLY A 230 6.03 1.48 17.14
CA GLY A 230 7.45 1.16 17.27
C GLY A 230 8.34 2.17 16.57
N GLY A 231 7.99 2.56 15.35
CA GLY A 231 8.58 3.65 14.56
C GLY A 231 7.59 4.81 14.40
N PRO A 232 7.43 5.69 15.41
CA PRO A 232 6.37 6.69 15.44
C PRO A 232 6.28 7.54 14.19
N GLY A 233 5.10 7.53 13.53
CA GLY A 233 4.87 8.14 12.23
C GLY A 233 5.06 7.17 11.07
N MET A 234 5.50 5.93 11.33
CA MET A 234 5.66 4.87 10.33
C MET A 234 6.39 5.35 9.08
N PRO A 235 7.66 5.81 9.21
CA PRO A 235 8.41 6.38 8.08
C PRO A 235 8.60 5.34 6.98
N GLU A 236 8.66 5.80 5.72
CA GLU A 236 8.92 4.91 4.59
C GLU A 236 10.38 4.49 4.55
N MET A 237 10.64 3.19 4.55
CA MET A 237 11.96 2.63 4.38
C MET A 237 12.29 2.50 2.89
N LEU A 238 13.34 3.19 2.45
CA LEU A 238 13.85 3.10 1.08
C LEU A 238 15.22 2.41 1.03
N SER A 239 16.08 2.69 2.01
CA SER A 239 17.47 2.24 2.00
C SER A 239 17.63 0.72 1.93
N PRO A 240 16.92 -0.10 2.72
CA PRO A 240 17.05 -1.56 2.65
C PRO A 240 16.73 -2.11 1.26
N THR A 241 15.64 -1.63 0.65
CA THR A 241 15.18 -2.10 -0.66
C THR A 241 16.12 -1.67 -1.78
N ALA A 242 16.63 -0.44 -1.71
CA ALA A 242 17.58 0.08 -2.69
C ALA A 242 18.92 -0.67 -2.64
N ILE A 243 19.43 -0.99 -1.43
CA ILE A 243 20.68 -1.74 -1.27
C ILE A 243 20.52 -3.17 -1.78
N ILE A 244 19.43 -3.86 -1.44
CA ILE A 244 19.13 -5.22 -1.95
C ILE A 244 19.08 -5.23 -3.48
N ALA A 245 18.42 -4.24 -4.08
CA ALA A 245 18.38 -4.10 -5.54
C ALA A 245 19.79 -3.83 -6.13
N GLY A 246 20.56 -2.94 -5.51
CA GLY A 246 21.93 -2.64 -5.91
C GLY A 246 22.90 -3.81 -5.77
N MET A 247 22.63 -4.74 -4.85
CA MET A 247 23.38 -5.99 -4.68
C MET A 247 22.95 -7.11 -5.64
N GLY A 248 21.89 -6.90 -6.45
CA GLY A 248 21.35 -7.93 -7.32
C GLY A 248 20.58 -9.03 -6.59
N LEU A 249 20.09 -8.78 -5.36
CA LEU A 249 19.43 -9.76 -4.51
C LEU A 249 17.89 -9.70 -4.56
N SER A 250 17.31 -8.85 -5.41
CA SER A 250 15.84 -8.65 -5.49
C SER A 250 15.05 -9.90 -5.86
N GLU A 251 15.69 -10.89 -6.47
CA GLU A 251 15.07 -12.17 -6.87
C GLU A 251 15.45 -13.33 -5.96
N SER A 252 16.10 -13.08 -4.83
CA SER A 252 16.60 -14.13 -3.93
C SER A 252 16.52 -13.81 -2.45
N VAL A 253 16.14 -12.59 -2.08
CA VAL A 253 15.93 -12.14 -0.70
C VAL A 253 14.56 -11.52 -0.58
N ALA A 254 13.81 -11.89 0.46
CA ALA A 254 12.55 -11.26 0.81
C ALA A 254 12.73 -10.26 1.96
N LEU A 255 11.89 -9.23 2.00
CA LEU A 255 11.79 -8.27 3.11
C LEU A 255 10.40 -8.37 3.75
N VAL A 256 10.36 -8.43 5.08
CA VAL A 256 9.13 -8.45 5.87
C VAL A 256 9.24 -7.43 7.00
N THR A 257 8.24 -6.56 7.16
CA THR A 257 8.26 -5.51 8.19
C THR A 257 6.87 -5.19 8.72
N ASP A 258 6.80 -4.76 9.97
CA ASP A 258 5.61 -4.11 10.54
C ASP A 258 5.51 -2.61 10.16
N GLY A 259 6.59 -2.04 9.63
CA GLY A 259 6.63 -0.73 9.00
C GLY A 259 6.15 -0.74 7.55
N ARG A 260 6.63 0.19 6.73
CA ARG A 260 6.33 0.29 5.30
C ARG A 260 7.56 0.60 4.46
N PHE A 261 7.48 0.22 3.18
CA PHE A 261 8.50 0.53 2.20
C PHE A 261 8.06 1.67 1.29
N SER A 262 9.03 2.38 0.72
CA SER A 262 8.77 3.38 -0.30
C SER A 262 8.05 2.80 -1.53
N GLY A 263 7.22 3.60 -2.19
CA GLY A 263 6.52 3.21 -3.42
C GLY A 263 7.45 2.84 -4.59
N ALA A 264 8.73 3.25 -4.53
CA ALA A 264 9.77 2.90 -5.51
C ALA A 264 10.41 1.52 -5.29
N THR A 265 9.89 0.72 -4.37
CA THR A 265 10.41 -0.60 -4.00
C THR A 265 10.16 -1.65 -5.08
N ARG A 266 11.17 -2.49 -5.36
CA ARG A 266 11.11 -3.70 -6.20
C ARG A 266 11.43 -4.93 -5.38
N GLY A 267 10.94 -6.10 -5.82
CA GLY A 267 11.19 -7.39 -5.17
C GLY A 267 10.07 -7.81 -4.20
N LEU A 268 10.30 -8.90 -3.51
CA LEU A 268 9.36 -9.45 -2.54
C LEU A 268 9.47 -8.67 -1.22
N CYS A 269 8.70 -7.57 -1.11
CA CYS A 269 8.68 -6.70 0.05
C CYS A 269 7.27 -6.66 0.64
N ILE A 270 7.13 -7.15 1.87
CA ILE A 270 5.88 -7.28 2.59
C ILE A 270 5.91 -6.29 3.76
N GLY A 271 5.03 -5.32 3.76
CA GLY A 271 4.88 -4.32 4.80
C GLY A 271 3.58 -4.45 5.59
N HIS A 272 3.41 -3.54 6.56
CA HIS A 272 2.21 -3.42 7.38
C HIS A 272 1.84 -4.70 8.14
N VAL A 273 2.83 -5.58 8.45
CA VAL A 273 2.58 -6.80 9.21
C VAL A 273 1.90 -6.43 10.53
N SER A 274 0.72 -6.98 10.73
CA SER A 274 -0.13 -6.61 11.86
C SER A 274 -0.63 -7.85 12.62
N PRO A 275 -0.67 -7.75 13.97
CA PRO A 275 -0.23 -6.64 14.82
C PRO A 275 1.29 -6.40 14.75
N GLU A 276 1.71 -5.13 14.92
CA GLU A 276 3.13 -4.75 14.93
C GLU A 276 3.90 -5.32 16.13
N ALA A 277 5.23 -5.35 16.06
CA ALA A 277 6.08 -5.86 17.14
C ALA A 277 5.91 -5.07 18.46
N ALA A 278 5.73 -3.76 18.38
CA ALA A 278 5.50 -2.91 19.55
C ALA A 278 4.16 -3.17 20.26
N GLU A 279 3.21 -3.83 19.58
CA GLU A 279 1.95 -4.32 20.15
C GLU A 279 2.00 -5.78 20.61
N GLY A 280 3.18 -6.43 20.54
CA GLY A 280 3.32 -7.84 20.83
C GLY A 280 2.75 -8.76 19.75
N GLY A 281 2.73 -8.32 18.50
CA GLY A 281 2.39 -9.17 17.36
C GLY A 281 3.41 -10.29 17.16
N PRO A 282 3.06 -11.36 16.42
CA PRO A 282 3.94 -12.51 16.20
C PRO A 282 5.32 -12.14 15.65
N ILE A 283 5.42 -11.08 14.85
CA ILE A 283 6.68 -10.58 14.32
C ILE A 283 7.69 -10.20 15.42
N ALA A 284 7.21 -9.79 16.62
CA ALA A 284 8.05 -9.44 17.75
C ALA A 284 8.90 -10.61 18.28
N VAL A 285 8.46 -11.84 18.05
CA VAL A 285 9.06 -13.05 18.65
C VAL A 285 9.79 -13.92 17.63
N ILE A 286 9.90 -13.49 16.40
CA ILE A 286 10.72 -14.14 15.36
C ILE A 286 12.19 -14.02 15.74
N ARG A 287 12.95 -15.09 15.48
CA ARG A 287 14.39 -15.18 15.76
C ARG A 287 15.17 -15.50 14.49
N ASP A 288 16.44 -15.15 14.49
CA ASP A 288 17.36 -15.56 13.42
C ASP A 288 17.28 -17.09 13.22
N GLY A 289 17.13 -17.49 11.95
CA GLY A 289 17.04 -18.88 11.55
C GLY A 289 15.63 -19.48 11.55
N ASP A 290 14.60 -18.82 12.11
CA ASP A 290 13.21 -19.25 11.95
C ASP A 290 12.85 -19.26 10.46
N ILE A 291 12.08 -20.25 10.03
CA ILE A 291 11.68 -20.35 8.62
C ILE A 291 10.40 -19.56 8.41
N ILE A 292 10.43 -18.63 7.45
CA ILE A 292 9.27 -17.88 6.99
C ILE A 292 8.85 -18.43 5.64
N SER A 293 7.56 -18.72 5.47
CA SER A 293 6.94 -19.14 4.24
C SER A 293 5.95 -18.08 3.73
N ILE A 294 6.09 -17.74 2.46
CA ILE A 294 5.31 -16.75 1.75
C ILE A 294 4.70 -17.41 0.51
N ASP A 295 3.37 -17.38 0.38
CA ASP A 295 2.66 -17.85 -0.81
C ASP A 295 1.66 -16.77 -1.24
N ILE A 296 2.06 -15.90 -2.16
CA ILE A 296 1.24 -14.78 -2.64
C ILE A 296 -0.02 -15.29 -3.33
N PRO A 297 0.01 -16.29 -4.23
CA PRO A 297 -1.20 -16.88 -4.81
C PRO A 297 -2.21 -17.39 -3.78
N ARG A 298 -1.75 -17.91 -2.64
CA ARG A 298 -2.62 -18.36 -1.54
C ARG A 298 -2.89 -17.30 -0.49
N ARG A 299 -2.35 -16.09 -0.67
CA ARG A 299 -2.49 -14.98 0.28
C ARG A 299 -1.98 -15.33 1.68
N THR A 300 -0.88 -16.09 1.81
CA THR A 300 -0.38 -16.52 3.11
C THR A 300 1.01 -15.99 3.45
N LEU A 301 1.19 -15.64 4.73
CA LEU A 301 2.46 -15.26 5.36
C LEU A 301 2.57 -15.95 6.71
N ASN A 302 3.46 -16.94 6.81
CA ASN A 302 3.60 -17.75 8.01
C ASN A 302 5.06 -17.87 8.46
N VAL A 303 5.25 -18.08 9.75
CA VAL A 303 6.46 -18.69 10.32
C VAL A 303 6.21 -20.18 10.56
N GLU A 304 7.17 -21.01 10.22
CA GLU A 304 7.07 -22.49 10.40
C GLU A 304 7.42 -22.88 11.85
N LEU A 305 6.61 -22.41 12.78
CA LEU A 305 6.64 -22.76 14.19
C LEU A 305 5.28 -23.32 14.59
N SER A 306 5.25 -24.18 15.59
CA SER A 306 3.98 -24.63 16.15
C SER A 306 3.28 -23.48 16.89
N GLU A 307 1.96 -23.56 17.01
CA GLU A 307 1.18 -22.57 17.78
C GLU A 307 1.62 -22.49 19.24
N GLU A 308 2.02 -23.63 19.82
CA GLU A 308 2.54 -23.70 21.19
C GLU A 308 3.86 -22.93 21.33
N GLU A 309 4.78 -23.05 20.35
CA GLU A 309 6.06 -22.33 20.41
C GLU A 309 5.84 -20.83 20.20
N ILE A 310 4.94 -20.41 19.27
CA ILE A 310 4.59 -19.00 19.10
C ILE A 310 3.98 -18.45 20.38
N THR A 311 3.02 -19.15 20.98
CA THR A 311 2.37 -18.76 22.23
C THR A 311 3.38 -18.66 23.38
N LYS A 312 4.26 -19.64 23.51
CA LYS A 312 5.33 -19.64 24.52
C LYS A 312 6.25 -18.42 24.37
N ARG A 313 6.65 -18.11 23.14
CA ARG A 313 7.50 -16.93 22.85
C ARG A 313 6.77 -15.62 23.13
N LEU A 314 5.47 -15.52 22.77
CA LEU A 314 4.64 -14.35 23.05
C LEU A 314 4.43 -14.13 24.55
N ASN A 315 4.21 -15.21 25.34
CA ASN A 315 4.08 -15.12 26.79
C ASN A 315 5.38 -14.67 27.48
N ALA A 316 6.52 -14.94 26.87
CA ALA A 316 7.83 -14.50 27.37
C ALA A 316 8.24 -13.11 26.87
N TRP A 317 7.54 -12.58 25.85
CA TRP A 317 7.86 -11.28 25.27
C TRP A 317 7.54 -10.15 26.26
N LYS A 318 8.38 -9.13 26.26
CA LYS A 318 8.16 -7.90 27.03
C LYS A 318 8.26 -6.71 26.11
N PRO A 319 7.40 -5.69 26.30
CA PRO A 319 7.51 -4.44 25.55
C PRO A 319 8.92 -3.86 25.65
N ILE A 320 9.47 -3.45 24.52
CA ILE A 320 10.73 -2.72 24.50
C ILE A 320 10.51 -1.28 24.95
N GLU A 321 11.54 -0.65 25.46
CA GLU A 321 11.49 0.78 25.75
C GLU A 321 11.27 1.58 24.46
N PRO A 322 10.31 2.55 24.45
CA PRO A 322 10.12 3.41 23.30
C PRO A 322 11.41 4.16 22.91
N ARG A 323 11.76 4.13 21.62
CA ARG A 323 12.91 4.87 21.09
C ARG A 323 12.79 6.37 21.35
N ILE A 324 11.57 6.92 21.24
CA ILE A 324 11.26 8.33 21.44
C ILE A 324 10.49 8.49 22.75
N LYS A 325 11.12 9.10 23.76
CA LYS A 325 10.58 9.22 25.13
C LYS A 325 9.94 10.58 25.42
N LYS A 326 10.15 11.60 24.55
CA LYS A 326 9.65 12.97 24.77
C LYS A 326 9.13 13.60 23.47
N GLY A 327 8.33 14.67 23.63
CA GLY A 327 7.80 15.45 22.52
C GLY A 327 6.56 14.85 21.87
N TYR A 328 6.24 15.35 20.66
CA TYR A 328 4.99 15.00 19.97
C TYR A 328 4.95 13.51 19.59
N LEU A 329 6.03 12.99 19.00
CA LEU A 329 6.07 11.58 18.57
C LEU A 329 5.95 10.59 19.73
N ALA A 330 6.42 10.94 20.94
CA ALA A 330 6.18 10.12 22.12
C ALA A 330 4.70 10.10 22.56
N ARG A 331 3.96 11.20 22.33
CA ARG A 331 2.50 11.25 22.55
C ARG A 331 1.77 10.46 21.46
N TYR A 332 2.16 10.67 20.19
CA TYR A 332 1.62 9.95 19.04
C TYR A 332 1.71 8.43 19.24
N SER A 333 2.90 7.92 19.60
CA SER A 333 3.15 6.49 19.84
C SER A 333 2.19 5.85 20.87
N LYS A 334 1.74 6.64 21.86
CA LYS A 334 0.77 6.17 22.88
C LYS A 334 -0.67 6.15 22.37
N MET A 335 -1.00 7.02 21.43
CA MET A 335 -2.37 7.24 20.95
C MET A 335 -2.67 6.53 19.63
N VAL A 336 -1.65 6.27 18.81
CA VAL A 336 -1.83 5.67 17.49
C VAL A 336 -2.34 4.23 17.59
N GLN A 337 -3.24 3.91 16.67
CA GLN A 337 -3.74 2.55 16.45
C GLN A 337 -2.82 1.79 15.47
N SER A 338 -3.11 0.51 15.28
CA SER A 338 -2.36 -0.36 14.39
C SER A 338 -2.52 0.01 12.91
N ALA A 339 -1.57 -0.40 12.06
CA ALA A 339 -1.61 -0.15 10.62
C ALA A 339 -2.85 -0.76 9.95
N TRP A 340 -3.32 -1.94 10.39
CA TRP A 340 -4.50 -2.58 9.81
C TRP A 340 -5.82 -1.79 10.03
N THR A 341 -5.82 -0.82 10.94
CA THR A 341 -6.92 0.12 11.17
C THR A 341 -6.63 1.53 10.62
N GLY A 342 -5.58 1.69 9.80
CA GLY A 342 -5.21 2.96 9.19
C GLY A 342 -4.25 3.82 10.01
N ALA A 343 -3.72 3.32 11.13
CA ALA A 343 -2.81 4.06 12.02
C ALA A 343 -3.35 5.44 12.46
N ILE A 344 -4.65 5.54 12.67
CA ILE A 344 -5.29 6.75 13.19
C ILE A 344 -5.07 6.88 14.71
N LEU A 345 -5.32 8.05 15.26
CA LEU A 345 -5.24 8.25 16.70
C LEU A 345 -6.50 7.69 17.38
N LYS A 346 -6.35 7.26 18.61
CA LYS A 346 -7.49 6.95 19.50
C LYS A 346 -8.20 8.26 19.89
N GLU A 347 -9.50 8.20 19.93
CA GLU A 347 -10.35 9.25 20.51
C GLU A 347 -10.10 9.40 22.01
#